data_ebe751b46d5a54c3ffadeee138c6b919
#
_entry.id   ebe751b46d5a54c3ffadeee138c6b919
#
_cell.length_a   1.000
_cell.length_b   1.000
_cell.length_c   1.000
_cell.angle_alpha   90.00
_cell.angle_beta   90.00
_cell.angle_gamma   90.00
#
_symmetry.space_group_name_H-M   'P 1'
#
loop_
_entity.id
_entity.type
_entity.pdbx_description
1 polymer ?
#
loop_
_entity_poly.entity_id
_entity_poly.type
_entity_poly.pdbx_seq_one_letter_code
_entity_poly.pdbx_strand_id
1 'polypeptide(L)'
;VPNTNQLLLFLDVVQQGSFTKAATLHDMDNSSLSKQIKKLEQDLGVQLLNRSTRSFSLTSAGEDILAQTYVLKDTINQIQGIADSYQSEPKGVLRITSPIYFGQQYLQPIITQFMRRYPDVQIVLSLDDKIANIIAGQFDIAFRFSKLVESNLIAKKIADSNFMLVASNDFVKKHGEPKTPQDLLALPAVIYTNGDMTVDHLSISEEPHGNTFQSLTIRGNYKVSDVRTMVSCVKDGLGYGFVDQSNLYASMKELGLVTLLPDYPISTIDTAIYAVYPHRKQTKLVKEFITTVQDYIGSPTIWEKMQQG
;
A
#
# COMPACT_ATOMS: atom_id res chain seq x y z
N VAL A 1 -22.74 26.53 -18.07
CA VAL A 1 -22.38 25.38 -17.22
C VAL A 1 -21.17 24.71 -17.86
N PRO A 2 -20.07 24.51 -17.13
CA PRO A 2 -18.86 23.87 -17.68
C PRO A 2 -19.21 22.48 -18.23
N ASN A 3 -18.60 22.13 -19.35
CA ASN A 3 -18.82 20.83 -19.98
C ASN A 3 -18.00 19.77 -19.23
N THR A 4 -18.64 18.70 -18.79
CA THR A 4 -18.00 17.57 -18.07
C THR A 4 -16.78 17.04 -18.83
N ASN A 5 -16.88 16.91 -20.15
CA ASN A 5 -15.76 16.44 -20.98
C ASN A 5 -14.53 17.36 -20.90
N GLN A 6 -14.76 18.68 -20.88
CA GLN A 6 -13.65 19.64 -20.76
C GLN A 6 -12.97 19.58 -19.39
N LEU A 7 -13.71 19.33 -18.32
CA LEU A 7 -13.16 19.08 -16.98
C LEU A 7 -12.29 17.82 -16.97
N LEU A 8 -12.73 16.73 -17.60
CA LEU A 8 -11.95 15.51 -17.69
C LEU A 8 -10.68 15.71 -18.55
N LEU A 9 -10.77 16.43 -19.66
CA LEU A 9 -9.59 16.81 -20.47
C LEU A 9 -8.58 17.65 -19.66
N PHE A 10 -9.07 18.60 -18.85
CA PHE A 10 -8.22 19.39 -17.95
C PHE A 10 -7.50 18.48 -16.93
N LEU A 11 -8.22 17.56 -16.32
CA LEU A 11 -7.64 16.58 -15.41
C LEU A 11 -6.51 15.79 -16.09
N ASP A 12 -6.74 15.28 -17.29
CA ASP A 12 -5.76 14.48 -18.01
C ASP A 12 -4.53 15.31 -18.45
N VAL A 13 -4.71 16.60 -18.83
CA VAL A 13 -3.59 17.52 -19.08
C VAL A 13 -2.69 17.65 -17.84
N VAL A 14 -3.29 17.85 -16.68
CA VAL A 14 -2.55 17.99 -15.42
C VAL A 14 -1.82 16.70 -15.07
N GLN A 15 -2.48 15.55 -15.19
CA GLN A 15 -1.90 14.23 -14.86
C GLN A 15 -0.74 13.85 -15.77
N GLN A 16 -0.85 14.16 -17.08
CA GLN A 16 0.22 13.88 -18.04
C GLN A 16 1.38 14.88 -17.94
N GLY A 17 1.17 16.01 -17.25
CA GLY A 17 2.14 17.12 -17.21
C GLY A 17 2.44 17.70 -18.60
N SER A 18 1.63 17.37 -19.62
CA SER A 18 1.89 17.72 -21.02
C SER A 18 0.61 17.72 -21.86
N PHE A 19 0.36 18.83 -22.54
CA PHE A 19 -0.75 18.92 -23.51
C PHE A 19 -0.62 17.88 -24.63
N THR A 20 0.60 17.66 -25.12
CA THR A 20 0.84 16.70 -26.20
C THR A 20 0.52 15.26 -25.78
N LYS A 21 0.98 14.86 -24.60
CA LYS A 21 0.69 13.52 -24.07
C LYS A 21 -0.81 13.32 -23.83
N ALA A 22 -1.47 14.35 -23.24
CA ALA A 22 -2.91 14.30 -23.01
C ALA A 22 -3.71 14.29 -24.33
N ALA A 23 -3.29 15.06 -25.34
CA ALA A 23 -3.94 15.05 -26.65
C ALA A 23 -3.85 13.66 -27.33
N THR A 24 -2.71 13.00 -27.25
CA THR A 24 -2.52 11.63 -27.76
C THR A 24 -3.47 10.62 -27.07
N LEU A 25 -3.73 10.77 -25.76
CA LEU A 25 -4.68 9.91 -25.03
C LEU A 25 -6.12 10.00 -25.55
N HIS A 26 -6.48 11.13 -26.15
CA HIS A 26 -7.83 11.41 -26.63
C HIS A 26 -7.94 11.42 -28.16
N ASP A 27 -6.94 10.93 -28.87
CA ASP A 27 -6.86 10.95 -30.35
C ASP A 27 -7.13 12.36 -30.92
N MET A 28 -6.62 13.40 -30.24
CA MET A 28 -6.80 14.80 -30.57
C MET A 28 -5.47 15.43 -30.97
N ASP A 29 -5.53 16.50 -31.76
CA ASP A 29 -4.39 17.39 -31.92
C ASP A 29 -4.24 18.35 -30.73
N ASN A 30 -3.01 18.80 -30.49
CA ASN A 30 -2.66 19.66 -29.36
C ASN A 30 -3.39 21.02 -29.39
N SER A 31 -3.68 21.52 -30.59
CA SER A 31 -4.39 22.80 -30.77
C SER A 31 -5.85 22.69 -30.37
N SER A 32 -6.50 21.58 -30.71
CA SER A 32 -7.88 21.27 -30.35
C SER A 32 -8.02 21.10 -28.83
N LEU A 33 -7.14 20.33 -28.20
CA LEU A 33 -7.12 20.19 -26.73
C LEU A 33 -6.93 21.55 -26.05
N SER A 34 -5.97 22.37 -26.52
CA SER A 34 -5.72 23.70 -25.97
C SER A 34 -6.94 24.63 -26.08
N LYS A 35 -7.69 24.54 -27.20
CA LYS A 35 -8.94 25.30 -27.38
C LYS A 35 -10.02 24.82 -26.39
N GLN A 36 -10.13 23.53 -26.13
CA GLN A 36 -11.09 22.98 -25.15
C GLN A 36 -10.80 23.49 -23.73
N ILE A 37 -9.53 23.50 -23.33
CA ILE A 37 -9.14 24.03 -22.01
C ILE A 37 -9.38 25.54 -21.93
N LYS A 38 -9.03 26.31 -22.97
CA LYS A 38 -9.37 27.75 -23.01
C LYS A 38 -10.86 28.01 -22.90
N LYS A 39 -11.69 27.20 -23.58
CA LYS A 39 -13.14 27.32 -23.50
C LYS A 39 -13.63 27.02 -22.08
N LEU A 40 -13.09 26.01 -21.42
CA LEU A 40 -13.39 25.70 -20.02
C LEU A 40 -13.07 26.89 -19.10
N GLU A 41 -11.89 27.51 -19.25
CA GLU A 41 -11.48 28.69 -18.48
C GLU A 41 -12.42 29.87 -18.73
N GLN A 42 -12.86 30.09 -19.98
CA GLN A 42 -13.84 31.11 -20.34
C GLN A 42 -15.22 30.84 -19.73
N ASP A 43 -15.72 29.58 -19.80
CA ASP A 43 -17.02 29.19 -19.27
C ASP A 43 -17.07 29.28 -17.74
N LEU A 44 -15.92 29.08 -17.06
CA LEU A 44 -15.76 29.23 -15.62
C LEU A 44 -15.44 30.68 -15.19
N GLY A 45 -14.96 31.52 -16.10
CA GLY A 45 -14.57 32.89 -15.81
C GLY A 45 -13.25 33.03 -15.03
N VAL A 46 -12.45 31.95 -14.94
CA VAL A 46 -11.17 31.90 -14.21
C VAL A 46 -10.12 31.14 -15.01
N GLN A 47 -8.87 31.54 -14.87
CA GLN A 47 -7.73 30.77 -15.39
C GLN A 47 -7.41 29.59 -14.47
N LEU A 48 -7.23 28.40 -15.08
CA LEU A 48 -6.86 27.17 -14.38
C LEU A 48 -5.36 26.88 -14.49
N LEU A 49 -4.74 27.33 -15.60
CA LEU A 49 -3.33 27.06 -15.91
C LEU A 49 -2.56 28.36 -16.15
N ASN A 50 -1.44 28.51 -15.46
CA ASN A 50 -0.39 29.45 -15.83
C ASN A 50 0.43 28.83 -16.95
N ARG A 51 0.41 29.41 -18.16
CA ARG A 51 1.08 28.87 -19.35
C ARG A 51 2.38 29.60 -19.61
N SER A 52 3.45 28.85 -19.85
CA SER A 52 4.67 29.35 -20.46
C SER A 52 4.89 28.66 -21.80
N THR A 53 5.87 29.08 -22.57
CA THR A 53 6.19 28.45 -23.86
C THR A 53 6.74 27.03 -23.73
N ARG A 54 7.13 26.58 -22.52
CA ARG A 54 7.78 25.29 -22.29
C ARG A 54 7.08 24.41 -21.22
N SER A 55 6.23 25.01 -20.38
CA SER A 55 5.58 24.33 -19.27
C SER A 55 4.30 25.05 -18.86
N PHE A 56 3.51 24.39 -18.04
CA PHE A 56 2.38 25.00 -17.34
C PHE A 56 2.43 24.64 -15.86
N SER A 57 1.77 25.47 -15.04
CA SER A 57 1.48 25.18 -13.62
C SER A 57 0.02 25.48 -13.33
N LEU A 58 -0.52 24.90 -12.28
CA LEU A 58 -1.88 25.22 -11.81
C LEU A 58 -1.90 26.64 -11.22
N THR A 59 -3.04 27.32 -11.35
CA THR A 59 -3.42 28.46 -10.52
C THR A 59 -4.10 27.94 -9.24
N SER A 60 -4.30 28.77 -8.20
CA SER A 60 -5.07 28.39 -7.03
C SER A 60 -6.50 27.93 -7.40
N ALA A 61 -7.16 28.64 -8.34
CA ALA A 61 -8.45 28.20 -8.87
C ALA A 61 -8.34 26.87 -9.62
N GLY A 62 -7.23 26.62 -10.31
CA GLY A 62 -6.92 25.36 -10.98
C GLY A 62 -6.80 24.20 -10.00
N GLU A 63 -6.16 24.40 -8.85
CA GLU A 63 -6.04 23.39 -7.79
C GLU A 63 -7.40 23.03 -7.20
N ASP A 64 -8.22 24.03 -6.87
CA ASP A 64 -9.56 23.81 -6.31
C ASP A 64 -10.47 23.09 -7.31
N ILE A 65 -10.47 23.49 -8.57
CA ILE A 65 -11.28 22.87 -9.62
C ILE A 65 -10.76 21.48 -9.96
N LEU A 66 -9.46 21.25 -9.93
CA LEU A 66 -8.87 19.93 -10.10
C LEU A 66 -9.38 18.97 -9.02
N ALA A 67 -9.38 19.40 -7.75
CA ALA A 67 -9.89 18.58 -6.65
C ALA A 67 -11.37 18.18 -6.89
N GLN A 68 -12.22 19.12 -7.34
CA GLN A 68 -13.61 18.81 -7.66
C GLN A 68 -13.74 17.94 -8.93
N THR A 69 -12.84 18.08 -9.88
CA THR A 69 -12.83 17.26 -11.10
C THR A 69 -12.48 15.81 -10.80
N TYR A 70 -11.62 15.54 -9.82
CA TYR A 70 -11.40 14.18 -9.31
C TYR A 70 -12.70 13.60 -8.74
N VAL A 71 -13.44 14.38 -7.94
CA VAL A 71 -14.75 13.97 -7.40
C VAL A 71 -15.74 13.63 -8.51
N LEU A 72 -15.79 14.46 -9.55
CA LEU A 72 -16.65 14.24 -10.71
C LEU A 72 -16.28 12.95 -11.47
N LYS A 73 -15.00 12.75 -11.77
CA LYS A 73 -14.50 11.52 -12.43
C LYS A 73 -14.89 10.28 -11.63
N ASP A 74 -14.71 10.34 -10.33
CA ASP A 74 -15.10 9.25 -9.44
C ASP A 74 -16.60 8.98 -9.44
N THR A 75 -17.44 10.04 -9.51
CA THR A 75 -18.88 9.89 -9.59
C THR A 75 -19.31 9.21 -10.91
N ILE A 76 -18.69 9.59 -12.02
CA ILE A 76 -18.92 8.92 -13.32
C ILE A 76 -18.53 7.44 -13.23
N ASN A 77 -17.38 7.13 -12.63
CA ASN A 77 -16.94 5.75 -12.43
C ASN A 77 -17.92 4.96 -11.53
N GLN A 78 -18.53 5.60 -10.53
CA GLN A 78 -19.58 4.97 -9.71
C GLN A 78 -20.82 4.60 -10.52
N ILE A 79 -21.30 5.54 -11.34
CA ILE A 79 -22.44 5.29 -12.23
C ILE A 79 -22.15 4.09 -13.12
N GLN A 80 -20.96 4.04 -13.70
CA GLN A 80 -20.51 2.89 -14.50
C GLN A 80 -20.45 1.62 -13.65
N GLY A 81 -19.87 1.69 -12.44
CA GLY A 81 -19.80 0.55 -11.51
C GLY A 81 -21.17 0.03 -11.06
N ILE A 82 -22.16 0.93 -10.91
CA ILE A 82 -23.56 0.53 -10.66
C ILE A 82 -24.10 -0.23 -11.86
N ALA A 83 -23.95 0.30 -13.07
CA ALA A 83 -24.38 -0.37 -14.29
C ALA A 83 -23.69 -1.75 -14.45
N ASP A 84 -22.38 -1.83 -14.18
CA ASP A 84 -21.60 -3.06 -14.23
C ASP A 84 -21.99 -4.06 -13.13
N SER A 85 -22.50 -3.59 -11.97
CA SER A 85 -22.97 -4.47 -10.89
C SER A 85 -24.22 -5.29 -11.26
N TYR A 86 -24.97 -4.86 -12.24
CA TYR A 86 -26.08 -5.63 -12.84
C TYR A 86 -25.61 -6.66 -13.90
N GLN A 87 -24.33 -6.65 -14.25
CA GLN A 87 -23.74 -7.63 -15.16
C GLN A 87 -23.25 -8.86 -14.39
N SER A 88 -23.26 -10.02 -15.04
CA SER A 88 -23.03 -11.31 -14.39
C SER A 88 -21.58 -11.54 -13.91
N GLU A 89 -20.58 -10.90 -14.54
CA GLU A 89 -19.15 -11.15 -14.24
C GLU A 89 -18.31 -9.88 -14.07
N PRO A 90 -17.23 -9.93 -13.23
CA PRO A 90 -16.25 -8.86 -13.13
C PRO A 90 -15.54 -8.61 -14.46
N LYS A 91 -15.39 -7.33 -14.85
CA LYS A 91 -14.62 -6.91 -16.05
C LYS A 91 -14.09 -5.50 -15.89
N GLY A 92 -13.15 -5.11 -16.73
CA GLY A 92 -12.55 -3.78 -16.77
C GLY A 92 -11.16 -3.72 -16.15
N VAL A 93 -10.70 -2.52 -15.81
CA VAL A 93 -9.34 -2.27 -15.28
C VAL A 93 -9.38 -2.12 -13.77
N LEU A 94 -8.50 -2.85 -13.08
CA LEU A 94 -8.29 -2.76 -11.63
C LEU A 94 -6.87 -2.28 -11.35
N ARG A 95 -6.74 -1.10 -10.75
CA ARG A 95 -5.47 -0.49 -10.37
C ARG A 95 -5.19 -0.71 -8.90
N ILE A 96 -4.12 -1.43 -8.60
CA ILE A 96 -3.75 -1.85 -7.25
C ILE A 96 -2.40 -1.27 -6.89
N THR A 97 -2.24 -0.77 -5.67
CA THR A 97 -0.94 -0.50 -5.08
C THR A 97 -0.74 -1.33 -3.82
N SER A 98 0.49 -1.74 -3.56
CA SER A 98 0.83 -2.62 -2.45
C SER A 98 2.29 -2.40 -2.03
N PRO A 99 2.64 -2.66 -0.75
CA PRO A 99 4.03 -2.86 -0.38
C PRO A 99 4.68 -3.93 -1.26
N ILE A 100 5.96 -3.73 -1.57
CA ILE A 100 6.71 -4.56 -2.54
C ILE A 100 6.62 -6.04 -2.14
N TYR A 101 6.98 -6.35 -0.91
CA TYR A 101 7.02 -7.74 -0.45
C TYR A 101 5.62 -8.40 -0.50
N PHE A 102 4.59 -7.74 0.05
CA PHE A 102 3.22 -8.27 0.07
C PHE A 102 2.68 -8.49 -1.34
N GLY A 103 2.96 -7.56 -2.24
CA GLY A 103 2.58 -7.66 -3.65
C GLY A 103 3.23 -8.84 -4.35
N GLN A 104 4.53 -9.03 -4.19
CA GLN A 104 5.29 -10.11 -4.81
C GLN A 104 4.94 -11.49 -4.22
N GLN A 105 4.83 -11.57 -2.90
CA GLN A 105 4.68 -12.85 -2.22
C GLN A 105 3.24 -13.36 -2.23
N TYR A 106 2.26 -12.46 -2.03
CA TYR A 106 0.86 -12.85 -1.84
C TYR A 106 -0.06 -12.41 -2.96
N LEU A 107 0.02 -11.14 -3.42
CA LEU A 107 -0.90 -10.68 -4.46
C LEU A 107 -0.60 -11.28 -5.83
N GLN A 108 0.65 -11.52 -6.18
CA GLN A 108 1.01 -12.06 -7.50
C GLN A 108 0.34 -13.42 -7.81
N PRO A 109 0.38 -14.44 -6.94
CA PRO A 109 -0.34 -15.70 -7.18
C PRO A 109 -1.86 -15.50 -7.23
N ILE A 110 -2.41 -14.62 -6.38
CA ILE A 110 -3.84 -14.28 -6.37
C ILE A 110 -4.26 -13.65 -7.69
N ILE A 111 -3.51 -12.66 -8.17
CA ILE A 111 -3.74 -11.99 -9.46
C ILE A 111 -3.74 -13.01 -10.60
N THR A 112 -2.79 -13.94 -10.59
CA THR A 112 -2.72 -14.98 -11.63
C THR A 112 -3.99 -15.83 -11.66
N GLN A 113 -4.48 -16.26 -10.50
CA GLN A 113 -5.71 -17.03 -10.38
C GLN A 113 -6.94 -16.21 -10.76
N PHE A 114 -7.01 -14.96 -10.30
CA PHE A 114 -8.12 -14.06 -10.55
C PHE A 114 -8.28 -13.75 -12.05
N MET A 115 -7.18 -13.42 -12.75
CA MET A 115 -7.20 -13.16 -14.20
C MET A 115 -7.53 -14.41 -15.03
N ARG A 116 -7.18 -15.60 -14.56
CA ARG A 116 -7.62 -16.86 -15.20
C ARG A 116 -9.13 -17.08 -15.08
N ARG A 117 -9.69 -16.71 -13.92
CA ARG A 117 -11.14 -16.81 -13.65
C ARG A 117 -11.95 -15.74 -14.39
N TYR A 118 -11.37 -14.54 -14.56
CA TYR A 118 -12.02 -13.38 -15.17
C TYR A 118 -11.15 -12.82 -16.32
N PRO A 119 -11.22 -13.40 -17.51
CA PRO A 119 -10.35 -13.02 -18.65
C PRO A 119 -10.51 -11.58 -19.13
N ASP A 120 -11.69 -10.98 -18.91
CA ASP A 120 -12.03 -9.60 -19.29
C ASP A 120 -11.54 -8.56 -18.27
N VAL A 121 -10.79 -8.98 -17.23
CA VAL A 121 -10.18 -8.10 -16.25
C VAL A 121 -8.73 -7.81 -16.63
N GLN A 122 -8.39 -6.52 -16.67
CA GLN A 122 -7.02 -6.04 -16.74
C GLN A 122 -6.57 -5.56 -15.36
N ILE A 123 -5.40 -5.99 -14.88
CA ILE A 123 -4.83 -5.54 -13.60
C ILE A 123 -3.57 -4.72 -13.85
N VAL A 124 -3.50 -3.55 -13.19
CA VAL A 124 -2.31 -2.72 -13.11
C VAL A 124 -1.84 -2.73 -11.66
N LEU A 125 -0.71 -3.38 -11.39
CA LEU A 125 -0.12 -3.50 -10.06
C LEU A 125 1.08 -2.57 -9.94
N SER A 126 1.04 -1.66 -8.95
CA SER A 126 2.16 -0.80 -8.57
C SER A 126 2.70 -1.23 -7.21
N LEU A 127 3.97 -1.52 -7.13
CA LEU A 127 4.65 -1.96 -5.91
C LEU A 127 5.53 -0.83 -5.38
N ASP A 128 5.20 -0.33 -4.19
CA ASP A 128 5.95 0.74 -3.53
C ASP A 128 5.72 0.66 -2.01
N ASP A 129 6.81 0.70 -1.23
CA ASP A 129 6.74 0.72 0.23
C ASP A 129 6.41 2.11 0.79
N LYS A 130 6.47 3.16 -0.03
CA LYS A 130 6.01 4.49 0.35
C LYS A 130 4.48 4.56 0.36
N ILE A 131 3.96 5.38 1.26
CA ILE A 131 2.51 5.60 1.34
C ILE A 131 2.04 6.41 0.12
N ALA A 132 1.53 5.72 -0.90
CA ALA A 132 0.94 6.38 -2.06
C ALA A 132 -0.37 7.09 -1.69
N ASN A 133 -0.60 8.28 -2.24
CA ASN A 133 -1.91 8.90 -2.20
C ASN A 133 -2.84 8.14 -3.15
N ILE A 134 -3.80 7.40 -2.59
CA ILE A 134 -4.71 6.52 -3.34
C ILE A 134 -5.53 7.31 -4.36
N ILE A 135 -5.99 8.51 -3.98
CA ILE A 135 -6.85 9.34 -4.83
C ILE A 135 -6.02 9.97 -5.96
N ALA A 136 -4.88 10.61 -5.63
CA ALA A 136 -4.02 11.23 -6.64
C ALA A 136 -3.37 10.20 -7.57
N GLY A 137 -3.03 9.01 -7.04
CA GLY A 137 -2.47 7.89 -7.82
C GLY A 137 -3.50 7.10 -8.62
N GLN A 138 -4.81 7.44 -8.52
CA GLN A 138 -5.91 6.76 -9.21
C GLN A 138 -6.00 5.25 -8.95
N PHE A 139 -5.61 4.81 -7.76
CA PHE A 139 -5.72 3.42 -7.38
C PHE A 139 -7.15 3.06 -6.99
N ASP A 140 -7.59 1.87 -7.38
CA ASP A 140 -8.88 1.31 -6.98
C ASP A 140 -8.76 0.62 -5.62
N ILE A 141 -7.60 -0.01 -5.34
CA ILE A 141 -7.29 -0.66 -4.07
C ILE A 141 -5.85 -0.36 -3.69
N ALA A 142 -5.61 -0.07 -2.40
CA ALA A 142 -4.28 -0.06 -1.81
C ALA A 142 -4.21 -1.06 -0.67
N PHE A 143 -3.26 -1.98 -0.71
CA PHE A 143 -2.94 -2.81 0.44
C PHE A 143 -1.97 -2.06 1.35
N ARG A 144 -2.23 -2.07 2.66
CA ARG A 144 -1.45 -1.31 3.64
C ARG A 144 -1.29 -2.09 4.94
N PHE A 145 -0.08 -2.00 5.49
CA PHE A 145 0.20 -2.33 6.89
C PHE A 145 0.07 -1.03 7.68
N SER A 146 -0.98 -0.88 8.44
CA SER A 146 -1.22 0.37 9.16
C SER A 146 -2.19 0.18 10.32
N LYS A 147 -2.19 1.17 11.22
CA LYS A 147 -3.30 1.44 12.09
C LYS A 147 -4.42 2.13 11.29
N LEU A 148 -5.67 1.82 11.60
CA LEU A 148 -6.80 2.56 11.05
C LEU A 148 -6.77 4.01 11.54
N VAL A 149 -6.69 4.94 10.59
CA VAL A 149 -6.85 6.37 10.83
C VAL A 149 -8.16 6.80 10.20
N GLU A 150 -8.90 7.66 10.87
CA GLU A 150 -10.11 8.26 10.30
C GLU A 150 -9.81 8.92 8.97
N SER A 151 -10.49 8.47 7.93
CA SER A 151 -10.32 8.97 6.57
C SER A 151 -11.62 8.74 5.78
N ASN A 152 -11.76 9.43 4.64
CA ASN A 152 -12.86 9.21 3.69
C ASN A 152 -12.69 7.92 2.85
N LEU A 153 -11.82 7.01 3.29
CA LEU A 153 -11.55 5.73 2.62
C LEU A 153 -12.21 4.59 3.39
N ILE A 154 -12.58 3.54 2.67
CA ILE A 154 -13.02 2.29 3.28
C ILE A 154 -11.79 1.44 3.51
N ALA A 155 -11.66 0.89 4.71
CA ALA A 155 -10.63 -0.07 5.04
C ALA A 155 -11.28 -1.43 5.37
N LYS A 156 -10.93 -2.46 4.61
CA LYS A 156 -11.34 -3.83 4.87
C LYS A 156 -10.14 -4.62 5.37
N LYS A 157 -10.23 -5.12 6.60
CA LYS A 157 -9.16 -5.92 7.19
C LYS A 157 -8.97 -7.23 6.41
N ILE A 158 -7.73 -7.53 6.06
CA ILE A 158 -7.31 -8.76 5.40
C ILE A 158 -6.79 -9.75 6.44
N ALA A 159 -5.88 -9.30 7.32
CA ALA A 159 -5.33 -10.10 8.40
C ALA A 159 -4.81 -9.21 9.53
N ASP A 160 -4.67 -9.77 10.71
CA ASP A 160 -3.98 -9.11 11.82
C ASP A 160 -2.46 -9.16 11.61
N SER A 161 -1.74 -8.14 12.07
CA SER A 161 -0.29 -8.14 12.16
C SER A 161 0.14 -8.99 13.36
N ASN A 162 1.20 -9.78 13.16
CA ASN A 162 1.80 -10.57 14.22
C ASN A 162 3.31 -10.32 14.22
N PHE A 163 3.74 -9.33 14.99
CA PHE A 163 5.14 -8.96 15.10
C PHE A 163 5.90 -9.88 16.05
N MET A 164 7.14 -10.18 15.68
CA MET A 164 8.04 -11.01 16.45
C MET A 164 9.48 -10.47 16.40
N LEU A 165 10.24 -10.78 17.44
CA LEU A 165 11.68 -10.56 17.47
C LEU A 165 12.37 -11.84 17.03
N VAL A 166 13.20 -11.76 16.02
CA VAL A 166 13.85 -12.93 15.42
C VAL A 166 15.35 -12.72 15.29
N ALA A 167 16.12 -13.79 15.48
CA ALA A 167 17.55 -13.81 15.24
C ALA A 167 17.96 -15.17 14.66
N SER A 168 19.13 -15.23 14.01
CA SER A 168 19.67 -16.52 13.60
C SER A 168 20.25 -17.30 14.80
N ASN A 169 20.25 -18.64 14.70
CA ASN A 169 20.87 -19.48 15.70
C ASN A 169 22.34 -19.10 15.99
N ASP A 170 23.08 -18.72 14.95
CA ASP A 170 24.49 -18.34 15.10
C ASP A 170 24.67 -16.98 15.77
N PHE A 171 23.73 -16.05 15.54
CA PHE A 171 23.69 -14.80 16.29
C PHE A 171 23.51 -15.05 17.79
N VAL A 172 22.54 -15.89 18.15
CA VAL A 172 22.26 -16.23 19.57
C VAL A 172 23.44 -16.96 20.20
N LYS A 173 24.10 -17.90 19.51
CA LYS A 173 25.31 -18.55 20.01
C LYS A 173 26.45 -17.56 20.29
N LYS A 174 26.60 -16.54 19.43
CA LYS A 174 27.67 -15.55 19.53
C LYS A 174 27.42 -14.49 20.61
N HIS A 175 26.19 -14.02 20.73
CA HIS A 175 25.85 -12.85 21.57
C HIS A 175 25.11 -13.22 22.86
N GLY A 176 24.69 -14.47 22.99
CA GLY A 176 23.80 -14.93 24.05
C GLY A 176 22.33 -14.67 23.74
N GLU A 177 21.47 -15.37 24.46
CA GLU A 177 20.01 -15.21 24.35
C GLU A 177 19.55 -14.14 25.34
N PRO A 178 18.86 -13.06 24.90
CA PRO A 178 18.32 -12.06 25.82
C PRO A 178 17.26 -12.69 26.71
N LYS A 179 17.28 -12.34 27.99
CA LYS A 179 16.32 -12.84 29.00
C LYS A 179 15.26 -11.82 29.37
N THR A 180 15.55 -10.55 29.13
CA THR A 180 14.67 -9.42 29.41
C THR A 180 14.60 -8.50 28.18
N PRO A 181 13.55 -7.68 28.05
CA PRO A 181 13.48 -6.67 27.01
C PRO A 181 14.67 -5.69 27.03
N GLN A 182 15.24 -5.40 28.19
CA GLN A 182 16.40 -4.52 28.32
C GLN A 182 17.68 -5.11 27.72
N ASP A 183 17.81 -6.43 27.76
CA ASP A 183 18.99 -7.11 27.18
C ASP A 183 19.08 -6.90 25.65
N LEU A 184 17.91 -6.69 24.97
CA LEU A 184 17.89 -6.38 23.54
C LEU A 184 18.65 -5.09 23.20
N LEU A 185 18.69 -4.12 24.12
CA LEU A 185 19.32 -2.82 23.88
C LEU A 185 20.84 -2.92 23.78
N ALA A 186 21.45 -4.01 24.29
CA ALA A 186 22.87 -4.30 24.15
C ALA A 186 23.21 -5.06 22.86
N LEU A 187 22.21 -5.56 22.15
CA LEU A 187 22.37 -6.35 20.95
C LEU A 187 22.18 -5.50 19.69
N PRO A 188 22.93 -5.74 18.60
CA PRO A 188 22.71 -5.05 17.35
C PRO A 188 21.41 -5.51 16.68
N ALA A 189 20.62 -4.55 16.17
CA ALA A 189 19.42 -4.82 15.38
C ALA A 189 19.63 -4.49 13.90
N VAL A 190 18.90 -5.17 13.02
CA VAL A 190 18.65 -4.75 11.64
C VAL A 190 17.32 -4.00 11.62
N ILE A 191 17.33 -2.76 11.18
CA ILE A 191 16.19 -1.84 11.30
C ILE A 191 15.58 -1.59 9.92
N TYR A 192 14.26 -1.76 9.81
CA TYR A 192 13.54 -1.35 8.62
C TYR A 192 13.34 0.17 8.60
N THR A 193 13.63 0.81 7.44
CA THR A 193 13.33 2.23 7.20
C THR A 193 13.11 2.46 5.71
N ASN A 194 12.07 3.18 5.32
CA ASN A 194 11.77 3.50 3.92
C ASN A 194 11.87 5.00 3.60
N GLY A 195 12.50 5.78 4.47
CA GLY A 195 12.64 7.23 4.37
C GLY A 195 11.51 8.00 5.03
N ASP A 196 10.28 7.51 5.00
CA ASP A 196 9.12 8.13 5.64
C ASP A 196 8.88 7.58 7.06
N MET A 197 9.32 6.34 7.28
CA MET A 197 9.11 5.60 8.52
C MET A 197 10.38 4.82 8.90
N THR A 198 10.70 4.81 10.18
CA THR A 198 11.73 3.94 10.76
C THR A 198 11.08 3.08 11.84
N VAL A 199 11.26 1.76 11.75
CA VAL A 199 10.70 0.80 12.70
C VAL A 199 11.76 0.47 13.75
N ASP A 200 12.01 1.43 14.62
CA ASP A 200 12.99 1.35 15.73
C ASP A 200 12.36 1.47 17.12
N HIS A 201 11.04 1.58 17.19
CA HIS A 201 10.28 1.60 18.44
C HIS A 201 9.56 0.28 18.63
N LEU A 202 9.87 -0.39 19.72
CA LEU A 202 9.28 -1.67 20.14
C LEU A 202 8.42 -1.44 21.38
N SER A 203 7.14 -1.75 21.30
CA SER A 203 6.24 -1.80 22.46
C SER A 203 6.13 -3.26 22.92
N ILE A 204 6.79 -3.59 24.01
CA ILE A 204 6.91 -4.96 24.53
C ILE A 204 6.49 -5.00 26.00
N SER A 205 5.93 -6.11 26.45
CA SER A 205 5.53 -6.29 27.84
C SER A 205 6.72 -6.13 28.78
N GLU A 206 6.46 -5.54 29.95
CA GLU A 206 7.47 -5.41 31.03
C GLU A 206 7.81 -6.74 31.67
N GLU A 207 6.84 -7.68 31.71
CA GLU A 207 6.94 -9.00 32.34
C GLU A 207 6.52 -10.10 31.39
N PRO A 208 7.02 -11.33 31.55
CA PRO A 208 6.54 -12.49 30.83
C PRO A 208 5.02 -12.66 30.98
N HIS A 209 4.33 -12.87 29.84
CA HIS A 209 2.87 -13.00 29.76
C HIS A 209 2.09 -11.80 30.34
N GLY A 210 2.76 -10.66 30.56
CA GLY A 210 2.15 -9.45 31.12
C GLY A 210 1.33 -8.68 30.09
N ASN A 211 0.57 -7.68 30.58
CA ASN A 211 -0.26 -6.78 29.78
C ASN A 211 0.11 -5.30 29.94
N THR A 212 1.15 -5.00 30.71
CA THR A 212 1.74 -3.66 30.83
C THR A 212 2.91 -3.55 29.87
N PHE A 213 2.87 -2.55 28.99
CA PHE A 213 3.84 -2.41 27.91
C PHE A 213 4.76 -1.23 28.15
N GLN A 214 6.05 -1.43 27.86
CA GLN A 214 7.07 -0.40 27.81
C GLN A 214 7.47 -0.14 26.37
N SER A 215 7.90 1.08 26.07
CA SER A 215 8.46 1.43 24.77
C SER A 215 9.97 1.40 24.83
N LEU A 216 10.59 0.61 23.98
CA LEU A 216 12.03 0.52 23.81
C LEU A 216 12.43 1.07 22.45
N THR A 217 13.52 1.85 22.40
CA THR A 217 14.13 2.26 21.13
C THR A 217 15.28 1.32 20.83
N ILE A 218 15.08 0.44 19.85
CA ILE A 218 16.11 -0.50 19.37
C ILE A 218 17.16 0.22 18.53
N ARG A 219 18.38 -0.26 18.55
CA ARG A 219 19.50 0.35 17.84
C ARG A 219 20.25 -0.67 16.99
N GLY A 220 20.70 -0.21 15.83
CA GLY A 220 21.49 -1.04 14.93
C GLY A 220 22.26 -0.18 13.94
N ASN A 221 23.37 -0.71 13.46
CA ASN A 221 24.25 -0.04 12.50
C ASN A 221 23.80 -0.25 11.05
N TYR A 222 22.81 -1.12 10.84
CA TYR A 222 22.29 -1.40 9.50
C TYR A 222 20.81 -1.09 9.42
N LYS A 223 20.46 -0.19 8.50
CA LYS A 223 19.10 0.19 8.18
C LYS A 223 18.82 -0.15 6.72
N VAL A 224 17.66 -0.71 6.43
CA VAL A 224 17.28 -1.17 5.09
C VAL A 224 15.79 -0.91 4.81
N SER A 225 15.48 -0.58 3.56
CA SER A 225 14.10 -0.28 3.11
C SER A 225 13.39 -1.45 2.42
N ASP A 226 14.00 -2.62 2.44
CA ASP A 226 13.46 -3.84 1.84
C ASP A 226 13.37 -4.95 2.89
N VAL A 227 12.16 -5.48 3.07
CA VAL A 227 11.87 -6.49 4.10
C VAL A 227 12.61 -7.80 3.84
N ARG A 228 12.73 -8.21 2.58
CA ARG A 228 13.42 -9.45 2.21
C ARG A 228 14.91 -9.39 2.52
N THR A 229 15.52 -8.25 2.20
CA THR A 229 16.92 -7.95 2.57
C THR A 229 17.08 -7.92 4.09
N MET A 230 16.14 -7.32 4.83
CA MET A 230 16.16 -7.33 6.29
C MET A 230 16.18 -8.76 6.85
N VAL A 231 15.26 -9.62 6.41
CA VAL A 231 15.19 -11.02 6.86
C VAL A 231 16.46 -11.78 6.49
N SER A 232 17.03 -11.53 5.30
CA SER A 232 18.32 -12.14 4.89
C SER A 232 19.45 -11.73 5.82
N CYS A 233 19.56 -10.45 6.16
CA CYS A 233 20.62 -9.96 7.07
C CYS A 233 20.48 -10.54 8.48
N VAL A 234 19.25 -10.72 8.97
CA VAL A 234 18.99 -11.38 10.26
C VAL A 234 19.43 -12.85 10.20
N LYS A 235 19.08 -13.55 9.13
CA LYS A 235 19.51 -14.93 8.87
C LYS A 235 21.02 -15.06 8.85
N ASP A 236 21.71 -14.10 8.23
CA ASP A 236 23.17 -14.07 8.14
C ASP A 236 23.86 -13.65 9.47
N GLY A 237 23.08 -13.39 10.53
CA GLY A 237 23.59 -13.10 11.87
C GLY A 237 24.13 -11.69 12.07
N LEU A 238 23.74 -10.73 11.21
CA LEU A 238 24.17 -9.33 11.34
C LEU A 238 23.55 -8.64 12.56
N GLY A 239 22.36 -9.05 12.96
CA GLY A 239 21.61 -8.52 14.09
C GLY A 239 20.31 -9.27 14.28
N TYR A 240 19.57 -8.92 15.31
CA TYR A 240 18.16 -9.36 15.42
C TYR A 240 17.24 -8.44 14.62
N GLY A 241 16.06 -8.95 14.25
CA GLY A 241 15.03 -8.18 13.54
C GLY A 241 13.71 -8.13 14.28
N PHE A 242 13.01 -7.01 14.16
CA PHE A 242 11.62 -6.87 14.55
C PHE A 242 10.77 -6.92 13.30
N VAL A 243 10.09 -8.05 13.06
CA VAL A 243 9.42 -8.36 11.80
C VAL A 243 8.00 -8.83 12.02
N ASP A 244 7.11 -8.52 11.10
CA ASP A 244 5.80 -9.16 11.04
C ASP A 244 5.92 -10.57 10.45
N GLN A 245 5.18 -11.53 10.98
CA GLN A 245 5.24 -12.92 10.54
C GLN A 245 4.94 -13.09 9.06
N SER A 246 4.07 -12.27 8.49
CA SER A 246 3.77 -12.26 7.05
C SER A 246 4.97 -11.90 6.18
N ASN A 247 6.03 -11.34 6.75
CA ASN A 247 7.26 -10.96 6.04
C ASN A 247 8.26 -12.11 5.93
N LEU A 248 8.01 -13.24 6.55
CA LEU A 248 8.84 -14.44 6.42
C LEU A 248 8.44 -15.21 5.16
N TYR A 249 9.44 -15.52 4.32
CA TYR A 249 9.22 -16.23 3.05
C TYR A 249 9.34 -17.76 3.15
N ALA A 250 9.67 -18.26 4.34
CA ALA A 250 9.74 -19.68 4.69
C ALA A 250 9.55 -19.82 6.20
N SER A 251 9.42 -21.04 6.69
CA SER A 251 9.30 -21.29 8.13
C SER A 251 10.55 -20.82 8.89
N MET A 252 10.39 -20.47 10.17
CA MET A 252 11.49 -20.08 11.05
C MET A 252 12.60 -21.15 11.04
N LYS A 253 12.20 -22.43 11.05
CA LYS A 253 13.10 -23.58 10.99
C LYS A 253 13.93 -23.60 9.70
N GLU A 254 13.28 -23.42 8.54
CA GLU A 254 13.97 -23.40 7.24
C GLU A 254 14.90 -22.20 7.10
N LEU A 255 14.53 -21.07 7.70
CA LEU A 255 15.36 -19.87 7.74
C LEU A 255 16.50 -19.93 8.76
N GLY A 256 16.50 -20.94 9.64
CA GLY A 256 17.46 -21.04 10.74
C GLY A 256 17.32 -19.93 11.77
N LEU A 257 16.08 -19.42 11.92
CA LEU A 257 15.75 -18.35 12.83
C LEU A 257 15.09 -18.90 14.12
N VAL A 258 15.27 -18.15 15.19
CA VAL A 258 14.61 -18.37 16.49
C VAL A 258 13.93 -17.09 16.94
N THR A 259 12.84 -17.25 17.69
CA THR A 259 12.16 -16.13 18.34
C THR A 259 12.92 -15.73 19.59
N LEU A 260 13.17 -14.45 19.76
CA LEU A 260 13.72 -13.89 20.99
C LEU A 260 12.57 -13.44 21.89
N LEU A 261 12.71 -13.64 23.20
CA LEU A 261 11.74 -13.26 24.23
C LEU A 261 10.31 -13.75 23.92
N PRO A 262 10.09 -15.06 23.64
CA PRO A 262 8.80 -15.56 23.21
C PRO A 262 7.68 -15.37 24.25
N ASP A 263 8.03 -15.26 25.54
CA ASP A 263 7.08 -15.08 26.64
C ASP A 263 6.70 -13.61 26.88
N TYR A 264 7.35 -12.67 26.19
CA TYR A 264 7.07 -11.25 26.30
C TYR A 264 6.15 -10.78 25.16
N PRO A 265 4.85 -10.55 25.41
CA PRO A 265 3.94 -10.03 24.41
C PRO A 265 4.44 -8.72 23.80
N ILE A 266 4.30 -8.63 22.48
CA ILE A 266 4.61 -7.44 21.71
C ILE A 266 3.28 -6.79 21.29
N SER A 267 3.14 -5.49 21.58
CA SER A 267 1.97 -4.75 21.11
C SER A 267 2.11 -4.44 19.62
N THR A 268 1.11 -4.82 18.84
CA THR A 268 0.99 -4.47 17.42
C THR A 268 0.50 -3.04 17.23
N ILE A 269 0.14 -2.34 18.32
CA ILE A 269 -0.43 -0.98 18.31
C ILE A 269 -1.63 -0.92 17.34
N ASP A 270 -2.49 -1.93 17.35
CA ASP A 270 -3.66 -2.08 16.48
C ASP A 270 -3.33 -2.07 14.98
N THR A 271 -2.11 -2.41 14.59
CA THR A 271 -1.76 -2.54 13.18
C THR A 271 -2.30 -3.84 12.60
N ALA A 272 -2.75 -3.77 11.35
CA ALA A 272 -3.20 -4.92 10.58
C ALA A 272 -2.95 -4.67 9.08
N ILE A 273 -3.15 -5.71 8.29
CA ILE A 273 -3.13 -5.62 6.84
C ILE A 273 -4.54 -5.25 6.38
N TYR A 274 -4.66 -4.14 5.69
CA TYR A 274 -5.91 -3.65 5.15
C TYR A 274 -5.88 -3.53 3.63
N ALA A 275 -7.01 -3.86 3.00
CA ALA A 275 -7.36 -3.37 1.67
C ALA A 275 -8.10 -2.04 1.86
N VAL A 276 -7.50 -0.95 1.40
CA VAL A 276 -8.03 0.41 1.52
C VAL A 276 -8.46 0.89 0.14
N TYR A 277 -9.64 1.45 0.03
CA TYR A 277 -10.17 1.94 -1.24
C TYR A 277 -11.14 3.11 -1.04
N PRO A 278 -11.27 4.02 -2.03
CA PRO A 278 -12.23 5.11 -1.95
C PRO A 278 -13.65 4.58 -1.81
N HIS A 279 -14.47 5.20 -0.97
CA HIS A 279 -15.88 4.83 -0.78
C HIS A 279 -16.63 4.68 -2.11
N ARG A 280 -16.21 5.44 -3.11
CA ARG A 280 -16.77 5.52 -4.45
C ARG A 280 -16.34 4.36 -5.37
N LYS A 281 -15.34 3.57 -4.99
CA LYS A 281 -14.79 2.45 -5.79
C LYS A 281 -15.34 1.08 -5.37
N GLN A 282 -16.56 1.02 -4.82
CA GLN A 282 -17.21 -0.23 -4.42
C GLN A 282 -17.81 -1.02 -5.59
N THR A 283 -17.07 -1.13 -6.70
CA THR A 283 -17.52 -1.93 -7.85
C THR A 283 -17.52 -3.43 -7.50
N LYS A 284 -18.26 -4.22 -8.26
CA LYS A 284 -18.26 -5.68 -8.16
C LYS A 284 -16.83 -6.25 -8.32
N LEU A 285 -16.06 -5.70 -9.26
CA LEU A 285 -14.67 -6.08 -9.51
C LEU A 285 -13.80 -5.88 -8.25
N VAL A 286 -13.88 -4.70 -7.60
CA VAL A 286 -13.13 -4.42 -6.37
C VAL A 286 -13.53 -5.35 -5.24
N LYS A 287 -14.83 -5.56 -5.01
CA LYS A 287 -15.34 -6.45 -3.95
C LYS A 287 -14.90 -7.88 -4.16
N GLU A 288 -15.03 -8.39 -5.38
CA GLU A 288 -14.66 -9.76 -5.73
C GLU A 288 -13.16 -10.00 -5.58
N PHE A 289 -12.33 -9.03 -6.01
CA PHE A 289 -10.88 -9.12 -5.83
C PHE A 289 -10.49 -9.15 -4.34
N ILE A 290 -11.04 -8.25 -3.52
CA ILE A 290 -10.77 -8.23 -2.07
C ILE A 290 -11.20 -9.53 -1.41
N THR A 291 -12.37 -10.08 -1.78
CA THR A 291 -12.84 -11.38 -1.28
C THR A 291 -11.88 -12.49 -1.67
N THR A 292 -11.43 -12.52 -2.94
CA THR A 292 -10.42 -13.50 -3.40
C THR A 292 -9.12 -13.41 -2.59
N VAL A 293 -8.68 -12.18 -2.24
CA VAL A 293 -7.49 -11.99 -1.38
C VAL A 293 -7.74 -12.54 0.02
N GLN A 294 -8.90 -12.26 0.62
CA GLN A 294 -9.23 -12.76 1.96
C GLN A 294 -9.31 -14.30 1.99
N ASP A 295 -9.92 -14.90 0.98
CA ASP A 295 -10.04 -16.35 0.87
C ASP A 295 -8.68 -17.03 0.70
N TYR A 296 -7.79 -16.43 -0.11
CA TYR A 296 -6.44 -16.95 -0.30
C TYR A 296 -5.58 -16.84 0.96
N ILE A 297 -5.60 -15.68 1.61
CA ILE A 297 -4.87 -15.48 2.87
C ILE A 297 -5.42 -16.43 3.95
N GLY A 298 -6.74 -16.53 4.08
CA GLY A 298 -7.41 -17.47 4.95
C GLY A 298 -7.35 -17.12 6.44
N SER A 299 -7.97 -18.01 7.25
CA SER A 299 -7.91 -17.97 8.71
C SER A 299 -7.89 -19.43 9.23
N PRO A 300 -6.79 -19.91 9.86
CA PRO A 300 -5.52 -19.21 10.05
C PRO A 300 -4.87 -18.80 8.73
N THR A 301 -4.03 -17.76 8.76
CA THR A 301 -3.40 -17.19 7.58
C THR A 301 -2.39 -18.15 6.92
N ILE A 302 -2.10 -17.91 5.64
CA ILE A 302 -1.14 -18.73 4.90
C ILE A 302 0.25 -18.73 5.54
N TRP A 303 0.69 -17.62 6.13
CA TRP A 303 1.97 -17.54 6.84
C TRP A 303 1.94 -18.23 8.21
N GLU A 304 0.81 -18.22 8.94
CA GLU A 304 0.66 -19.00 10.16
C GLU A 304 0.74 -20.51 9.88
N LYS A 305 0.07 -20.98 8.82
CA LYS A 305 0.16 -22.37 8.37
C LYS A 305 1.59 -22.78 8.00
N MET A 306 2.34 -21.89 7.36
CA MET A 306 3.73 -22.10 6.99
C MET A 306 4.64 -22.31 8.22
N GLN A 307 4.31 -21.71 9.38
CA GLN A 307 5.09 -21.89 10.61
C GLN A 307 4.75 -23.18 11.37
N GLN A 308 3.63 -23.83 11.05
CA GLN A 308 3.18 -25.07 11.71
C GLN A 308 3.71 -26.35 11.04
N GLY A 309 4.27 -26.24 9.84
CA GLY A 309 4.87 -27.36 9.09
C GLY A 309 6.37 -27.40 9.25
#